data_16183c25fe3937954ff0af0be9386298
#
_entry.id   16183c25fe3937954ff0af0be9386298
#
_cell.length_a   1.000
_cell.length_b   1.000
_cell.length_c   1.000
_cell.angle_alpha   90.00
_cell.angle_beta   90.00
_cell.angle_gamma   90.00
#
_symmetry.space_group_name_H-M   'P 1'
#
loop_
_entity.id
_entity.type
_entity.pdbx_description
1 polymer ?
#
loop_
_entity_poly.entity_id
_entity_poly.type
_entity_poly.pdbx_seq_one_letter_code
_entity_poly.pdbx_strand_id
1 'polypeptide(L)'
;MSYNIEQANSGNLALTAGGLAAGTTASQLKTVNTVTYLSNGIFKSKTAVAAITLAGTTLAIGQGCLFAVFLDSGGNVTVTQGPIANSGDPFPVPAYSSTGTTVIGLAKVTATTAIFVPGTTLLGTGNTASYLDVGLMPGTAQ
;
A
#
# COMPACT_ATOMS: atom_id res chain seq x y z
N MET A 1 -14.06 -0.09 6.28
CA MET A 1 -13.12 0.00 5.15
C MET A 1 -13.69 -0.75 3.95
N SER A 2 -13.93 -0.05 2.86
CA SER A 2 -14.57 -0.64 1.67
C SER A 2 -13.75 -1.75 1.01
N TYR A 3 -12.43 -1.68 1.07
CA TYR A 3 -11.57 -2.69 0.47
C TYR A 3 -11.85 -4.11 0.99
N ASN A 4 -12.01 -4.29 2.29
CA ASN A 4 -12.24 -5.62 2.85
C ASN A 4 -13.55 -6.24 2.36
N ILE A 5 -14.60 -5.44 2.21
CA ILE A 5 -15.90 -5.89 1.71
C ILE A 5 -15.81 -6.25 0.24
N GLU A 6 -15.20 -5.38 -0.57
CA GLU A 6 -15.03 -5.61 -2.02
C GLU A 6 -14.14 -6.82 -2.30
N GLN A 7 -13.04 -6.97 -1.57
CA GLN A 7 -12.16 -8.11 -1.69
C GLN A 7 -12.87 -9.42 -1.33
N ALA A 8 -13.62 -9.44 -0.23
CA ALA A 8 -14.35 -10.63 0.19
C ALA A 8 -15.38 -11.06 -0.87
N ASN A 9 -16.09 -10.10 -1.47
CA ASN A 9 -17.07 -10.39 -2.52
C ASN A 9 -16.43 -10.90 -3.80
N SER A 10 -15.21 -10.49 -4.11
CA SER A 10 -14.49 -10.91 -5.31
C SER A 10 -13.64 -12.18 -5.13
N GLY A 11 -13.54 -12.70 -3.90
CA GLY A 11 -12.64 -13.81 -3.58
C GLY A 11 -11.16 -13.40 -3.52
N ASN A 12 -10.88 -12.10 -3.39
CA ASN A 12 -9.54 -11.55 -3.28
C ASN A 12 -9.42 -10.82 -1.94
N LEU A 13 -8.72 -11.41 -0.98
CA LEU A 13 -8.68 -10.92 0.39
C LEU A 13 -7.34 -11.25 1.04
N ALA A 14 -6.70 -10.27 1.64
CA ALA A 14 -5.56 -10.51 2.51
C ALA A 14 -6.07 -11.07 3.86
N LEU A 15 -5.49 -12.17 4.29
CA LEU A 15 -5.87 -12.85 5.53
C LEU A 15 -4.99 -12.44 6.70
N THR A 16 -3.71 -12.13 6.44
CA THR A 16 -2.76 -11.71 7.46
C THR A 16 -2.13 -10.38 7.11
N ALA A 17 -1.71 -9.64 8.11
CA ALA A 17 -1.03 -8.37 7.95
C ALA A 17 0.42 -8.58 7.48
N GLY A 18 0.83 -7.86 6.45
CA GLY A 18 2.19 -7.91 5.93
C GLY A 18 3.20 -7.12 6.75
N GLY A 19 2.76 -6.25 7.63
CA GLY A 19 3.66 -5.33 8.34
C GLY A 19 4.27 -4.32 7.39
N LEU A 20 3.44 -3.58 6.67
CA LEU A 20 3.92 -2.60 5.70
C LEU A 20 4.73 -1.50 6.40
N ALA A 21 5.91 -1.21 5.88
CA ALA A 21 6.85 -0.26 6.48
C ALA A 21 7.71 0.41 5.40
N ALA A 22 8.46 1.44 5.80
CA ALA A 22 9.46 2.04 4.92
C ALA A 22 10.55 1.03 4.57
N GLY A 23 10.96 1.03 3.31
CA GLY A 23 12.13 0.30 2.86
C GLY A 23 13.43 0.96 3.32
N THR A 24 14.55 0.36 2.96
CA THR A 24 15.87 0.85 3.38
C THR A 24 16.47 1.86 2.41
N THR A 25 15.96 1.94 1.21
CA THR A 25 16.50 2.84 0.16
C THR A 25 15.38 3.56 -0.56
N ALA A 26 15.63 4.80 -0.98
CA ALA A 26 14.75 5.64 -1.78
C ALA A 26 13.27 5.58 -1.33
N SER A 27 12.34 5.84 -2.20
CA SER A 27 10.91 5.73 -1.91
C SER A 27 10.43 4.28 -2.10
N GLN A 28 10.93 3.42 -1.25
CA GLN A 28 10.53 2.02 -1.21
C GLN A 28 9.74 1.70 0.04
N LEU A 29 8.80 0.80 -0.11
CA LEU A 29 8.12 0.12 0.99
C LEU A 29 8.73 -1.28 1.15
N LYS A 30 8.37 -1.93 2.25
CA LYS A 30 8.64 -3.36 2.48
C LYS A 30 7.50 -3.97 3.27
N THR A 31 7.36 -5.27 3.18
CA THR A 31 6.58 -6.04 4.15
C THR A 31 7.53 -6.79 5.07
N VAL A 32 7.22 -6.80 6.35
CA VAL A 32 8.06 -7.45 7.38
C VAL A 32 7.68 -8.91 7.54
N ASN A 33 6.40 -9.22 7.34
CA ASN A 33 5.83 -10.54 7.56
C ASN A 33 5.43 -11.20 6.25
N THR A 34 5.29 -12.51 6.27
CA THR A 34 4.64 -13.28 5.21
C THR A 34 3.16 -12.92 5.18
N VAL A 35 2.65 -12.64 3.98
CA VAL A 35 1.23 -12.38 3.76
C VAL A 35 0.55 -13.64 3.24
N THR A 36 -0.45 -14.12 3.94
CA THR A 36 -1.36 -15.13 3.43
C THR A 36 -2.59 -14.43 2.87
N TYR A 37 -2.98 -14.78 1.66
CA TYR A 37 -4.08 -14.11 0.96
C TYR A 37 -4.86 -15.07 0.08
N LEU A 38 -6.07 -14.65 -0.29
CA LEU A 38 -6.88 -15.31 -1.30
C LEU A 38 -6.75 -14.54 -2.61
N SER A 39 -6.56 -15.28 -3.69
CA SER A 39 -6.62 -14.73 -5.04
C SER A 39 -7.58 -15.61 -5.84
N ASN A 40 -8.69 -15.03 -6.27
CA ASN A 40 -9.78 -15.73 -6.93
C ASN A 40 -10.26 -16.97 -6.13
N GLY A 41 -10.35 -16.81 -4.81
CA GLY A 41 -10.77 -17.88 -3.90
C GLY A 41 -9.72 -18.92 -3.57
N ILE A 42 -8.50 -18.80 -4.07
CA ILE A 42 -7.41 -19.75 -3.85
C ILE A 42 -6.43 -19.19 -2.81
N PHE A 43 -6.10 -19.99 -1.80
CA PHE A 43 -5.08 -19.65 -0.80
C PHE A 43 -3.70 -19.52 -1.43
N LYS A 44 -3.04 -18.42 -1.11
CA LYS A 44 -1.67 -18.14 -1.52
C LYS A 44 -0.88 -17.53 -0.38
N SER A 45 0.42 -17.57 -0.51
CA SER A 45 1.34 -17.00 0.47
C SER A 45 2.45 -16.24 -0.24
N LYS A 46 2.77 -15.06 0.28
CA LYS A 46 3.91 -14.26 -0.19
C LYS A 46 4.83 -14.00 0.99
N THR A 47 6.06 -14.44 0.87
CA THR A 47 7.10 -14.14 1.88
C THR A 47 7.35 -12.63 1.95
N ALA A 48 7.94 -12.17 3.04
CA ALA A 48 8.29 -10.77 3.23
C ALA A 48 9.05 -10.22 2.01
N VAL A 49 8.65 -9.04 1.57
CA VAL A 49 9.23 -8.35 0.41
C VAL A 49 10.11 -7.21 0.90
N ALA A 50 11.39 -7.28 0.62
CA ALA A 50 12.37 -6.32 1.13
C ALA A 50 12.28 -4.94 0.46
N ALA A 51 11.82 -4.88 -0.79
CA ALA A 51 11.78 -3.64 -1.54
C ALA A 51 10.57 -3.60 -2.49
N ILE A 52 9.71 -2.63 -2.28
CA ILE A 52 8.54 -2.35 -3.12
C ILE A 52 8.69 -0.90 -3.58
N THR A 53 9.06 -0.70 -4.84
CA THR A 53 9.31 0.64 -5.36
C THR A 53 7.99 1.38 -5.60
N LEU A 54 7.88 2.57 -5.05
CA LEU A 54 6.77 3.47 -5.34
C LEU A 54 6.94 4.06 -6.74
N ALA A 55 5.83 4.20 -7.43
CA ALA A 55 5.78 4.83 -8.75
C ALA A 55 4.54 5.72 -8.83
N GLY A 56 4.64 6.80 -9.58
CA GLY A 56 3.54 7.73 -9.78
C GLY A 56 4.01 9.16 -10.03
N THR A 57 3.08 10.09 -9.84
CA THR A 57 3.30 11.52 -10.03
C THR A 57 3.93 12.15 -8.80
N THR A 58 4.83 13.09 -9.01
CA THR A 58 5.49 13.87 -7.96
C THR A 58 4.47 14.64 -7.12
N LEU A 59 4.69 14.67 -5.81
CA LEU A 59 3.93 15.49 -4.86
C LEU A 59 4.68 16.80 -4.61
N ALA A 60 4.02 17.92 -4.82
CA ALA A 60 4.54 19.23 -4.40
C ALA A 60 4.44 19.36 -2.87
N ILE A 61 5.20 20.28 -2.31
CA ILE A 61 5.12 20.61 -0.88
C ILE A 61 3.67 20.99 -0.53
N GLY A 62 3.15 20.41 0.53
CA GLY A 62 1.77 20.60 0.96
C GLY A 62 0.77 19.66 0.28
N GLN A 63 1.23 18.72 -0.52
CA GLN A 63 0.38 17.70 -1.15
C GLN A 63 0.65 16.32 -0.59
N GLY A 64 -0.32 15.43 -0.74
CA GLY A 64 -0.19 14.03 -0.34
C GLY A 64 -1.12 13.13 -1.13
N CYS A 65 -0.94 11.84 -0.96
CA CYS A 65 -1.79 10.82 -1.55
C CYS A 65 -1.66 9.49 -0.79
N LEU A 66 -2.52 8.55 -1.15
CA LEU A 66 -2.41 7.16 -0.72
C LEU A 66 -1.79 6.33 -1.84
N PHE A 67 -0.87 5.44 -1.47
CA PHE A 67 -0.39 4.36 -2.34
C PHE A 67 -1.00 3.06 -1.87
N ALA A 68 -1.64 2.34 -2.76
CA ALA A 68 -2.16 1.01 -2.47
C ALA A 68 -1.20 -0.05 -2.97
N VAL A 69 -0.93 -1.05 -2.15
CA VAL A 69 -0.05 -2.18 -2.47
C VAL A 69 -0.89 -3.40 -2.71
N PHE A 70 -0.70 -4.04 -3.86
CA PHE A 70 -1.46 -5.20 -4.31
C PHE A 70 -0.57 -6.41 -4.54
N LEU A 71 -1.15 -7.59 -4.35
CA LEU A 71 -0.60 -8.87 -4.82
C LEU A 71 -1.51 -9.44 -5.90
N ASP A 72 -0.92 -9.94 -6.98
CA ASP A 72 -1.65 -10.68 -8.00
C ASP A 72 -1.65 -12.19 -7.72
N SER A 73 -2.29 -12.94 -8.60
CA SER A 73 -2.37 -14.41 -8.49
C SER A 73 -1.00 -15.09 -8.61
N GLY A 74 -0.02 -14.46 -9.21
CA GLY A 74 1.35 -14.95 -9.32
C GLY A 74 2.26 -14.54 -8.17
N GLY A 75 1.75 -13.75 -7.21
CA GLY A 75 2.54 -13.22 -6.10
C GLY A 75 3.39 -12.01 -6.47
N ASN A 76 3.11 -11.36 -7.60
CA ASN A 76 3.77 -10.13 -7.96
C ASN A 76 3.17 -8.95 -7.19
N VAL A 77 4.04 -8.05 -6.75
CA VAL A 77 3.63 -6.85 -6.02
C VAL A 77 3.49 -5.69 -7.01
N THR A 78 2.38 -4.99 -6.93
CA THR A 78 2.13 -3.76 -7.69
C THR A 78 1.72 -2.65 -6.75
N VAL A 79 1.99 -1.40 -7.14
CA VAL A 79 1.63 -0.21 -6.37
C VAL A 79 0.83 0.73 -7.26
N THR A 80 -0.26 1.27 -6.73
CA THR A 80 -1.06 2.28 -7.42
C THR A 80 -1.14 3.53 -6.58
N GLN A 81 -0.78 4.67 -7.16
CA GLN A 81 -0.93 5.97 -6.53
C GLN A 81 -2.38 6.43 -6.63
N GLY A 82 -2.95 6.87 -5.52
CA GLY A 82 -4.26 7.51 -5.49
C GLY A 82 -4.22 8.96 -5.95
N PRO A 83 -5.38 9.61 -6.07
CA PRO A 83 -5.45 11.02 -6.41
C PRO A 83 -4.66 11.88 -5.43
N ILE A 84 -3.99 12.89 -5.97
CA ILE A 84 -3.22 13.85 -5.18
C ILE A 84 -4.19 14.88 -4.59
N ALA A 85 -4.05 15.15 -3.30
CA ALA A 85 -4.83 16.14 -2.58
C ALA A 85 -3.92 17.04 -1.75
N ASN A 86 -4.44 18.18 -1.31
CA ASN A 86 -3.70 19.05 -0.41
C ASN A 86 -3.62 18.44 0.99
N SER A 87 -2.52 18.71 1.67
CA SER A 87 -2.34 18.33 3.06
C SER A 87 -3.45 18.96 3.92
N GLY A 88 -4.16 18.15 4.66
CA GLY A 88 -5.33 18.60 5.43
C GLY A 88 -6.67 18.22 4.80
N ASP A 89 -6.70 17.92 3.52
CA ASP A 89 -7.86 17.34 2.86
C ASP A 89 -7.86 15.81 2.99
N PRO A 90 -9.03 15.17 2.90
CA PRO A 90 -9.10 13.72 2.84
C PRO A 90 -8.37 13.18 1.61
N PHE A 91 -7.59 12.13 1.77
CA PHE A 91 -6.91 11.48 0.65
C PHE A 91 -7.79 10.37 0.09
N PRO A 92 -8.21 10.49 -1.19
CA PRO A 92 -9.01 9.42 -1.81
C PRO A 92 -8.23 8.12 -1.90
N VAL A 93 -8.94 7.02 -1.70
CA VAL A 93 -8.38 5.68 -1.86
C VAL A 93 -8.12 5.41 -3.36
N PRO A 94 -6.98 4.83 -3.73
CA PRO A 94 -6.73 4.44 -5.12
C PRO A 94 -7.80 3.50 -5.65
N ALA A 95 -8.04 3.56 -6.96
CA ALA A 95 -9.01 2.69 -7.61
C ALA A 95 -8.66 1.23 -7.37
N TYR A 96 -9.65 0.44 -6.99
CA TYR A 96 -9.51 -0.98 -6.74
C TYR A 96 -9.90 -1.78 -7.97
N SER A 97 -9.03 -2.70 -8.37
CA SER A 97 -9.35 -3.68 -9.39
C SER A 97 -9.68 -5.02 -8.72
N SER A 98 -10.88 -5.53 -8.95
CA SER A 98 -11.31 -6.81 -8.38
C SER A 98 -10.78 -8.02 -9.15
N THR A 99 -10.13 -7.80 -10.29
CA THR A 99 -9.70 -8.90 -11.18
C THR A 99 -8.32 -9.42 -10.76
N GLY A 100 -8.31 -10.45 -9.94
CA GLY A 100 -7.10 -11.21 -9.62
C GLY A 100 -6.07 -10.49 -8.76
N THR A 101 -6.40 -9.32 -8.19
CA THR A 101 -5.51 -8.57 -7.33
C THR A 101 -6.07 -8.43 -5.91
N THR A 102 -5.19 -8.49 -4.93
CA THR A 102 -5.53 -8.39 -3.51
C THR A 102 -4.79 -7.21 -2.89
N VAL A 103 -5.51 -6.30 -2.28
CA VAL A 103 -4.90 -5.19 -1.52
C VAL A 103 -4.31 -5.74 -0.23
N ILE A 104 -3.05 -5.46 0.03
CA ILE A 104 -2.36 -5.89 1.25
C ILE A 104 -1.99 -4.73 2.17
N GLY A 105 -1.99 -3.51 1.67
CA GLY A 105 -1.70 -2.34 2.51
C GLY A 105 -1.85 -1.03 1.78
N LEU A 106 -1.90 0.03 2.57
CA LEU A 106 -1.94 1.41 2.13
C LEU A 106 -0.79 2.18 2.77
N ALA A 107 -0.12 3.01 1.99
CA ALA A 107 0.86 3.96 2.49
C ALA A 107 0.36 5.38 2.23
N LYS A 108 0.24 6.18 3.28
CA LYS A 108 -0.08 7.60 3.19
C LYS A 108 1.22 8.37 3.15
N VAL A 109 1.44 9.17 2.12
CA VAL A 109 2.62 10.02 1.99
C VAL A 109 2.20 11.47 1.81
N THR A 110 2.82 12.36 2.58
CA THR A 110 2.58 13.81 2.49
C THR A 110 3.93 14.52 2.37
N ALA A 111 4.12 15.30 1.31
CA ALA A 111 5.30 16.14 1.13
C ALA A 111 5.19 17.36 2.04
N THR A 112 6.13 17.53 2.97
CA THR A 112 6.05 18.55 4.03
C THR A 112 7.03 19.69 3.82
N THR A 113 8.32 19.39 3.69
CA THR A 113 9.37 20.40 3.54
C THR A 113 10.14 20.26 2.24
N ALA A 114 9.94 19.18 1.51
CA ALA A 114 10.54 18.94 0.20
C ALA A 114 9.53 18.25 -0.71
N ILE A 115 9.70 18.40 -2.00
CA ILE A 115 8.90 17.63 -2.97
C ILE A 115 9.19 16.14 -2.82
N PHE A 116 8.18 15.33 -3.03
CA PHE A 116 8.30 13.87 -2.98
C PHE A 116 8.19 13.30 -4.39
N VAL A 117 9.29 12.69 -4.86
CA VAL A 117 9.33 12.00 -6.16
C VAL A 117 9.27 10.49 -5.90
N PRO A 118 8.15 9.83 -6.26
CA PRO A 118 8.04 8.38 -6.09
C PRO A 118 9.19 7.64 -6.80
N GLY A 119 9.76 6.65 -6.14
CA GLY A 119 10.91 5.91 -6.67
C GLY A 119 12.27 6.57 -6.47
N THR A 120 12.31 7.81 -5.97
CA THR A 120 13.57 8.57 -5.83
C THR A 120 13.73 9.14 -4.42
N THR A 121 12.70 9.81 -3.89
CA THR A 121 12.80 10.47 -2.58
C THR A 121 12.66 9.47 -1.46
N LEU A 122 13.58 9.49 -0.50
CA LEU A 122 13.53 8.62 0.68
C LEU A 122 12.32 8.96 1.56
N LEU A 123 11.57 7.95 1.95
CA LEU A 123 10.44 8.11 2.87
C LEU A 123 10.94 8.58 4.25
N GLY A 124 10.26 9.57 4.79
CA GLY A 124 10.63 10.20 6.05
C GLY A 124 11.60 11.38 5.94
N THR A 125 12.08 11.69 4.72
CA THR A 125 12.97 12.83 4.48
C THR A 125 12.23 13.93 3.73
N GLY A 126 11.88 15.01 4.43
CA GLY A 126 11.08 16.10 3.86
C GLY A 126 9.63 15.72 3.55
N ASN A 127 9.20 14.57 3.99
CA ASN A 127 7.85 14.05 3.87
C ASN A 127 7.50 13.23 5.12
N THR A 128 6.22 13.03 5.33
CA THR A 128 5.70 12.11 6.35
C THR A 128 5.07 10.90 5.68
N ALA A 129 5.29 9.73 6.25
CA ALA A 129 4.71 8.50 5.75
C ALA A 129 4.08 7.71 6.91
N SER A 130 2.90 7.16 6.66
CA SER A 130 2.25 6.24 7.59
C SER A 130 1.70 5.05 6.82
N TYR A 131 1.55 3.93 7.50
CA TYR A 131 1.26 2.65 6.88
C TYR A 131 0.07 1.98 7.55
N LEU A 132 -0.77 1.36 6.75
CA LEU A 132 -1.92 0.58 7.20
C LEU A 132 -1.91 -0.76 6.50
N ASP A 133 -1.86 -1.83 7.26
CA ASP A 133 -2.06 -3.16 6.72
C ASP A 133 -3.56 -3.40 6.47
N VAL A 134 -3.86 -4.01 5.34
CA VAL A 134 -5.22 -4.41 4.99
C VAL A 134 -5.28 -5.92 5.07
N GLY A 135 -6.00 -6.44 6.05
CA GLY A 135 -6.16 -7.88 6.25
C GLY A 135 -7.43 -8.18 7.02
N LEU A 136 -7.92 -9.42 6.85
CA LEU A 136 -9.10 -9.90 7.56
C LEU A 136 -8.79 -10.14 9.04
N MET A 137 -7.60 -10.67 9.32
CA MET A 137 -7.15 -11.01 10.67
C MET A 137 -6.34 -9.85 11.23
N PRO A 138 -6.83 -9.08 12.17
CA PRO A 138 -6.01 -8.09 12.85
C PRO A 138 -4.89 -8.80 13.61
N GLY A 139 -3.66 -8.35 13.42
CA GLY A 139 -2.52 -8.97 14.10
C GLY A 139 -2.53 -8.76 15.61
N THR A 140 -3.04 -7.64 16.04
CA THR A 140 -3.20 -7.28 17.45
C THR A 140 -4.50 -6.52 17.64
N ALA A 141 -4.94 -6.42 18.87
CA ALA A 141 -6.13 -5.63 19.21
C ALA A 141 -6.00 -4.21 18.70
N GLN A 142 -7.03 -3.74 18.07
CA GLN A 142 -7.11 -2.40 17.53
C GLN A 142 -7.80 -1.45 18.47
#